data_6e1ebf6e6509fe2d8a6b3594a0e00ced
#
_entry.id   6e1ebf6e6509fe2d8a6b3594a0e00ced
#
_cell.length_a   1.000
_cell.length_b   1.000
_cell.length_c   1.000
_cell.angle_alpha   90.00
_cell.angle_beta   90.00
_cell.angle_gamma   90.00
#
_symmetry.space_group_name_H-M   'P 1'
#
loop_
_entity.id
_entity.type
_entity.pdbx_description
1 polymer ?
#
loop_
_entity_poly.entity_id
_entity_poly.type
_entity_poly.pdbx_seq_one_letter_code
_entity_poly.pdbx_strand_id
1 'polypeptide(L)'
;GTKKLWKSDDAGKNWIDITPTNINGQDWIPYDITISSNDAHTLWIARCSMYGGVQDAKGYEVFKSINGGLNWINWSTPTLDDINATNIEHHRGSDGGVYLGTRDAVYYRNNSMSDWVIFDNNLPKSTTSTQLIPYYREGKLFNGTNRSAYQIDFYENSAPSAQIAANKLEINCLNDTVQFVDHSAVRHNSATWQWSFPGGNPSSSNLENPKVLYSSPGSYDVSLTVTDAYGSSTQNYNNFITYTDSVYLITNTNEFYQGFDADIFPPNAWETPAASFSWQSIDVDTGINCIPTKVAYVNHYWIDQ
;
A
#
# COMPACT_ATOMS: atom_id res chain seq x y z
N GLY A 1 -14.71 -19.56 11.53
CA GLY A 1 -14.10 -18.23 11.59
C GLY A 1 -15.12 -17.20 12.02
N THR A 2 -14.71 -16.19 12.76
CA THR A 2 -15.59 -15.10 13.15
C THR A 2 -15.96 -14.29 11.89
N LYS A 3 -17.26 -14.12 11.64
CA LYS A 3 -17.81 -13.32 10.55
C LYS A 3 -17.71 -11.83 10.88
N LYS A 4 -16.47 -11.32 11.13
CA LYS A 4 -16.23 -9.98 11.64
C LYS A 4 -15.21 -9.25 10.77
N LEU A 5 -15.38 -7.94 10.65
CA LEU A 5 -14.47 -7.03 10.00
C LEU A 5 -13.72 -6.23 11.06
N TRP A 6 -12.39 -6.23 10.97
CA TRP A 6 -11.54 -5.56 11.94
C TRP A 6 -10.68 -4.51 11.25
N LYS A 7 -10.46 -3.39 11.92
CA LYS A 7 -9.59 -2.29 11.48
C LYS A 7 -8.52 -2.03 12.52
N SER A 8 -7.31 -1.74 12.07
CA SER A 8 -6.22 -1.22 12.89
C SER A 8 -5.78 0.15 12.36
N ASP A 9 -5.60 1.11 13.25
CA ASP A 9 -5.08 2.45 12.95
C ASP A 9 -3.62 2.62 13.46
N ASP A 10 -3.02 1.56 14.02
CA ASP A 10 -1.71 1.60 14.68
C ASP A 10 -0.79 0.44 14.23
N ALA A 11 -0.83 0.12 12.94
CA ALA A 11 -0.03 -0.95 12.32
C ALA A 11 -0.24 -2.33 12.94
N GLY A 12 -1.47 -2.65 13.35
CA GLY A 12 -1.85 -3.97 13.85
C GLY A 12 -1.66 -4.19 15.34
N LYS A 13 -1.30 -3.16 16.11
CA LYS A 13 -1.16 -3.27 17.58
C LYS A 13 -2.51 -3.39 18.28
N ASN A 14 -3.50 -2.63 17.80
CA ASN A 14 -4.87 -2.69 18.30
C ASN A 14 -5.84 -2.86 17.14
N TRP A 15 -6.96 -3.56 17.40
CA TRP A 15 -7.97 -3.87 16.40
C TRP A 15 -9.36 -3.47 16.91
N ILE A 16 -10.10 -2.76 16.07
CA ILE A 16 -11.46 -2.28 16.31
C ILE A 16 -12.42 -3.09 15.44
N ASP A 17 -13.49 -3.62 16.04
CA ASP A 17 -14.56 -4.29 15.31
C ASP A 17 -15.40 -3.23 14.58
N ILE A 18 -15.35 -3.25 13.27
CA ILE A 18 -16.09 -2.35 12.37
C ILE A 18 -17.17 -3.09 11.58
N THR A 19 -17.57 -4.25 12.04
CA THR A 19 -18.60 -5.06 11.39
C THR A 19 -19.91 -4.29 11.33
N PRO A 20 -20.58 -4.21 10.18
CA PRO A 20 -21.90 -3.60 10.09
C PRO A 20 -22.92 -4.25 11.03
N THR A 21 -23.56 -3.44 11.89
CA THR A 21 -24.51 -3.93 12.89
C THR A 21 -25.98 -3.87 12.43
N ASN A 22 -26.28 -3.15 11.34
CA ASN A 22 -27.64 -2.84 10.90
C ASN A 22 -28.24 -3.89 9.94
N ILE A 23 -27.74 -5.12 9.99
CA ILE A 23 -28.16 -6.16 9.08
C ILE A 23 -29.11 -7.12 9.81
N ASN A 24 -30.38 -6.83 9.76
CA ASN A 24 -31.56 -7.60 10.18
C ASN A 24 -31.31 -9.09 10.50
N GLY A 25 -30.52 -9.41 11.55
CA GLY A 25 -30.37 -10.76 12.09
C GLY A 25 -29.80 -11.82 11.13
N GLN A 26 -29.43 -11.45 9.91
CA GLN A 26 -28.87 -12.35 8.92
C GLN A 26 -27.38 -12.63 9.17
N ASP A 27 -26.97 -13.85 8.91
CA ASP A 27 -25.55 -14.25 8.92
C ASP A 27 -24.77 -13.41 7.91
N TRP A 28 -23.97 -12.45 8.39
CA TRP A 28 -23.20 -11.54 7.56
C TRP A 28 -21.81 -12.11 7.28
N ILE A 29 -21.45 -12.19 5.99
CA ILE A 29 -20.11 -12.60 5.58
C ILE A 29 -19.59 -11.56 4.60
N PRO A 30 -18.59 -10.72 4.99
CA PRO A 30 -17.89 -9.89 4.05
C PRO A 30 -17.15 -10.82 3.07
N TYR A 31 -17.28 -10.57 1.81
CA TYR A 31 -16.62 -11.33 0.79
C TYR A 31 -15.39 -10.57 0.29
N ASP A 32 -15.54 -9.28 0.07
CA ASP A 32 -14.49 -8.41 -0.40
C ASP A 32 -14.69 -6.97 0.09
N ILE A 33 -13.62 -6.20 0.16
CA ILE A 33 -13.59 -4.81 0.62
C ILE A 33 -12.67 -3.97 -0.26
N THR A 34 -13.11 -2.75 -0.59
CA THR A 34 -12.26 -1.76 -1.24
C THR A 34 -12.32 -0.42 -0.49
N ILE A 35 -11.24 0.36 -0.59
CA ILE A 35 -11.08 1.64 0.10
C ILE A 35 -10.88 2.74 -0.95
N SER A 36 -11.49 3.91 -0.71
CA SER A 36 -11.29 5.06 -1.57
C SER A 36 -9.84 5.54 -1.58
N SER A 37 -9.30 5.79 -2.77
CA SER A 37 -7.98 6.41 -2.93
C SER A 37 -7.93 7.87 -2.47
N ASN A 38 -9.09 8.53 -2.43
CA ASN A 38 -9.18 9.96 -2.12
C ASN A 38 -9.48 10.23 -0.64
N ASP A 39 -10.04 9.24 0.05
CA ASP A 39 -10.43 9.34 1.46
C ASP A 39 -10.40 7.96 2.12
N ALA A 40 -9.40 7.72 2.97
CA ALA A 40 -9.23 6.46 3.68
C ALA A 40 -10.40 6.11 4.64
N HIS A 41 -11.31 7.04 4.91
CA HIS A 41 -12.51 6.80 5.71
C HIS A 41 -13.68 6.30 4.88
N THR A 42 -13.60 6.40 3.55
CA THR A 42 -14.63 5.88 2.65
C THR A 42 -14.26 4.49 2.16
N LEU A 43 -15.10 3.52 2.48
CA LEU A 43 -14.92 2.12 2.11
C LEU A 43 -16.24 1.50 1.65
N TRP A 44 -16.11 0.45 0.83
CA TRP A 44 -17.24 -0.37 0.37
C TRP A 44 -16.96 -1.83 0.67
N ILE A 45 -18.00 -2.58 0.96
CA ILE A 45 -17.94 -4.02 1.22
C ILE A 45 -18.94 -4.71 0.32
N ALA A 46 -18.50 -5.76 -0.35
CA ALA A 46 -19.37 -6.71 -1.02
C ALA A 46 -19.69 -7.88 -0.09
N ARG A 47 -20.94 -8.33 -0.13
CA ARG A 47 -21.43 -9.50 0.60
C ARG A 47 -21.78 -10.60 -0.39
N CYS A 48 -21.44 -11.84 -0.04
CA CYS A 48 -21.88 -13.02 -0.77
C CYS A 48 -22.75 -13.91 0.12
N SER A 49 -23.83 -14.39 -0.41
CA SER A 49 -24.64 -15.45 0.22
C SER A 49 -24.04 -16.82 -0.12
N MET A 50 -23.15 -17.34 0.74
CA MET A 50 -22.45 -18.61 0.45
C MET A 50 -23.24 -19.87 0.87
N TYR A 51 -24.21 -19.79 1.78
CA TYR A 51 -24.79 -20.97 2.43
C TYR A 51 -26.33 -21.07 2.45
N GLY A 52 -27.07 -20.10 1.98
CA GLY A 52 -28.53 -20.06 2.17
C GLY A 52 -29.37 -19.86 0.91
N GLY A 53 -28.75 -19.78 -0.23
CA GLY A 53 -29.46 -19.37 -1.44
C GLY A 53 -29.58 -17.85 -1.58
N VAL A 54 -29.96 -17.41 -2.74
CA VAL A 54 -30.02 -16.02 -3.18
C VAL A 54 -30.86 -15.10 -2.28
N GLN A 55 -31.79 -15.68 -1.53
CA GLN A 55 -32.72 -14.92 -0.69
C GLN A 55 -32.12 -14.26 0.55
N ASP A 56 -30.98 -14.75 1.05
CA ASP A 56 -30.41 -14.24 2.29
C ASP A 56 -29.60 -12.94 2.11
N ALA A 57 -29.28 -12.57 0.87
CA ALA A 57 -28.56 -11.34 0.57
C ALA A 57 -29.44 -10.25 -0.03
N LYS A 58 -30.68 -10.56 -0.40
CA LYS A 58 -31.58 -9.67 -1.14
C LYS A 58 -31.68 -8.28 -0.49
N GLY A 59 -31.26 -7.25 -1.25
CA GLY A 59 -31.25 -5.86 -0.81
C GLY A 59 -30.11 -5.48 0.13
N TYR A 60 -29.09 -6.36 0.32
CA TYR A 60 -27.97 -6.15 1.25
C TYR A 60 -26.64 -6.65 0.67
N GLU A 61 -26.43 -6.50 -0.63
CA GLU A 61 -25.25 -7.00 -1.33
C GLU A 61 -24.03 -6.12 -1.15
N VAL A 62 -24.25 -4.79 -1.03
CA VAL A 62 -23.18 -3.80 -0.90
C VAL A 62 -23.47 -2.81 0.21
N PHE A 63 -22.45 -2.54 1.03
CA PHE A 63 -22.47 -1.50 2.05
C PHE A 63 -21.36 -0.48 1.79
N LYS A 64 -21.64 0.77 2.17
CA LYS A 64 -20.70 1.89 2.10
C LYS A 64 -20.53 2.52 3.48
N SER A 65 -19.31 2.82 3.87
CA SER A 65 -18.98 3.68 5.02
C SER A 65 -18.25 4.92 4.53
N ILE A 66 -18.46 6.04 5.21
CA ILE A 66 -17.75 7.31 4.99
C ILE A 66 -17.02 7.79 6.25
N ASN A 67 -16.90 6.94 7.25
CA ASN A 67 -16.28 7.27 8.54
C ASN A 67 -15.41 6.11 9.08
N GLY A 68 -14.71 5.45 8.19
CA GLY A 68 -13.74 4.41 8.55
C GLY A 68 -14.37 3.13 9.12
N GLY A 69 -15.61 2.82 8.73
CA GLY A 69 -16.32 1.62 9.17
C GLY A 69 -17.10 1.78 10.48
N LEU A 70 -17.13 2.98 11.09
CA LEU A 70 -17.90 3.21 12.31
C LEU A 70 -19.42 3.12 12.07
N ASN A 71 -19.86 3.57 10.90
CA ASN A 71 -21.25 3.44 10.46
C ASN A 71 -21.28 2.98 9.01
N TRP A 72 -22.30 2.19 8.68
CA TRP A 72 -22.49 1.64 7.36
C TRP A 72 -23.87 2.00 6.80
N ILE A 73 -23.88 2.33 5.53
CA ILE A 73 -25.10 2.63 4.76
C ILE A 73 -25.30 1.46 3.81
N ASN A 74 -26.51 0.92 3.75
CA ASN A 74 -26.88 -0.01 2.68
C ASN A 74 -26.83 0.71 1.34
N TRP A 75 -25.93 0.25 0.47
CA TRP A 75 -25.71 0.86 -0.84
C TRP A 75 -26.23 -0.02 -1.99
N SER A 76 -26.91 -1.12 -1.65
CA SER A 76 -27.63 -1.95 -2.60
C SER A 76 -28.87 -1.24 -3.13
N THR A 77 -29.33 -1.69 -4.28
CA THR A 77 -30.59 -1.26 -4.90
C THR A 77 -31.29 -2.50 -5.46
N PRO A 78 -32.58 -2.44 -5.83
CA PRO A 78 -33.29 -3.59 -6.42
C PRO A 78 -32.61 -4.21 -7.64
N THR A 79 -31.76 -3.47 -8.34
CA THR A 79 -30.94 -3.99 -9.46
C THR A 79 -29.99 -5.10 -9.03
N LEU A 80 -29.57 -5.12 -7.77
CA LEU A 80 -28.71 -6.16 -7.19
C LEU A 80 -29.50 -7.28 -6.48
N ASP A 81 -30.82 -7.20 -6.42
CA ASP A 81 -31.63 -8.25 -5.82
C ASP A 81 -31.35 -9.61 -6.50
N ASP A 82 -31.17 -10.64 -5.69
CA ASP A 82 -30.85 -11.99 -6.13
C ASP A 82 -29.51 -12.17 -6.83
N ILE A 83 -28.57 -11.21 -6.65
CA ILE A 83 -27.22 -11.25 -7.21
C ILE A 83 -26.20 -11.70 -6.14
N ASN A 84 -25.25 -12.54 -6.54
CA ASN A 84 -24.14 -12.96 -5.71
C ASN A 84 -22.89 -12.16 -6.05
N ALA A 85 -22.56 -11.15 -5.25
CA ALA A 85 -21.31 -10.42 -5.34
C ALA A 85 -20.12 -11.32 -5.04
N THR A 86 -19.04 -11.17 -5.81
CA THR A 86 -17.83 -11.97 -5.69
C THR A 86 -16.57 -11.14 -5.43
N ASN A 87 -16.57 -9.88 -5.85
CA ASN A 87 -15.49 -8.95 -5.58
C ASN A 87 -15.99 -7.52 -5.80
N ILE A 88 -15.28 -6.54 -5.22
CA ILE A 88 -15.60 -5.12 -5.32
C ILE A 88 -14.30 -4.32 -5.45
N GLU A 89 -14.24 -3.36 -6.39
CA GLU A 89 -13.04 -2.59 -6.64
C GLU A 89 -13.35 -1.13 -6.91
N HIS A 90 -12.64 -0.23 -6.22
CA HIS A 90 -12.81 1.21 -6.38
C HIS A 90 -12.08 1.73 -7.62
N HIS A 91 -12.78 2.56 -8.41
CA HIS A 91 -12.19 3.28 -9.53
C HIS A 91 -11.52 4.58 -9.03
N ARG A 92 -10.21 4.56 -8.88
CA ARG A 92 -9.41 5.70 -8.38
C ARG A 92 -9.60 6.93 -9.28
N GLY A 93 -9.69 8.09 -8.67
CA GLY A 93 -9.91 9.36 -9.37
C GLY A 93 -11.34 9.63 -9.82
N SER A 94 -12.26 8.67 -9.69
CA SER A 94 -13.68 8.85 -9.95
C SER A 94 -14.41 9.50 -8.77
N ASP A 95 -15.67 9.93 -8.98
CA ASP A 95 -16.56 10.35 -7.89
C ASP A 95 -17.13 9.14 -7.13
N GLY A 96 -16.25 8.43 -6.41
CA GLY A 96 -16.63 7.24 -5.64
C GLY A 96 -17.14 6.09 -6.49
N GLY A 97 -16.64 5.96 -7.72
CA GLY A 97 -16.98 4.88 -8.62
C GLY A 97 -16.47 3.53 -8.13
N VAL A 98 -17.32 2.50 -8.26
CA VAL A 98 -17.03 1.16 -7.80
C VAL A 98 -17.53 0.15 -8.83
N TYR A 99 -16.67 -0.80 -9.17
CA TYR A 99 -17.02 -1.99 -9.94
C TYR A 99 -17.36 -3.12 -8.99
N LEU A 100 -18.45 -3.82 -9.24
CA LEU A 100 -18.90 -5.00 -8.50
C LEU A 100 -18.88 -6.21 -9.43
N GLY A 101 -18.01 -7.14 -9.17
CA GLY A 101 -18.00 -8.45 -9.82
C GLY A 101 -19.03 -9.37 -9.18
N THR A 102 -19.70 -10.15 -10.01
CA THR A 102 -20.73 -11.10 -9.56
C THR A 102 -20.55 -12.46 -10.25
N ARG A 103 -21.43 -13.41 -9.96
CA ARG A 103 -21.40 -14.72 -10.63
C ARG A 103 -21.77 -14.66 -12.11
N ASP A 104 -22.50 -13.61 -12.54
CA ASP A 104 -23.09 -13.58 -13.87
C ASP A 104 -22.75 -12.33 -14.67
N ALA A 105 -22.30 -11.24 -14.02
CA ALA A 105 -22.02 -9.95 -14.63
C ALA A 105 -21.03 -9.12 -13.83
N VAL A 106 -20.64 -7.97 -14.38
CA VAL A 106 -19.99 -6.87 -13.68
C VAL A 106 -20.97 -5.70 -13.63
N TYR A 107 -21.02 -4.99 -12.52
CA TYR A 107 -21.83 -3.79 -12.32
C TYR A 107 -20.94 -2.61 -12.00
N TYR A 108 -21.45 -1.42 -12.25
CA TYR A 108 -20.80 -0.16 -11.89
C TYR A 108 -21.79 0.80 -11.22
N ARG A 109 -21.31 1.56 -10.22
CA ARG A 109 -22.01 2.68 -9.60
C ARG A 109 -21.03 3.70 -9.06
N ASN A 110 -21.37 4.99 -9.16
CA ASN A 110 -20.68 6.09 -8.49
C ASN A 110 -21.64 6.92 -7.61
N ASN A 111 -21.12 7.99 -6.97
CA ASN A 111 -21.91 8.81 -6.05
C ASN A 111 -23.04 9.60 -6.73
N SER A 112 -22.94 9.90 -8.02
CA SER A 112 -23.94 10.65 -8.78
C SER A 112 -25.10 9.76 -9.28
N MET A 113 -24.93 8.45 -9.21
CA MET A 113 -25.90 7.48 -9.73
C MET A 113 -26.85 7.03 -8.63
N SER A 114 -28.16 6.96 -8.95
CA SER A 114 -29.17 6.45 -8.03
C SER A 114 -29.19 4.93 -7.96
N ASP A 115 -28.69 4.25 -8.98
CA ASP A 115 -28.77 2.80 -9.13
C ASP A 115 -27.50 2.22 -9.74
N TRP A 116 -27.29 0.91 -9.60
CA TRP A 116 -26.26 0.14 -10.27
C TRP A 116 -26.59 -0.06 -11.73
N VAL A 117 -25.58 -0.05 -12.59
CA VAL A 117 -25.73 -0.36 -14.02
C VAL A 117 -24.91 -1.59 -14.35
N ILE A 118 -25.44 -2.43 -15.24
CA ILE A 118 -24.70 -3.57 -15.78
C ILE A 118 -23.56 -3.04 -16.65
N PHE A 119 -22.37 -3.56 -16.41
CA PHE A 119 -21.15 -3.21 -17.12
C PHE A 119 -20.41 -4.47 -17.59
N ASP A 120 -21.09 -5.31 -18.34
CA ASP A 120 -20.56 -6.60 -18.79
C ASP A 120 -20.33 -6.71 -20.30
N ASN A 121 -20.57 -5.64 -21.06
CA ASN A 121 -20.46 -5.50 -22.52
C ASN A 121 -19.78 -6.69 -23.23
N ASN A 122 -20.58 -7.63 -23.73
CA ASN A 122 -20.14 -8.86 -24.41
C ASN A 122 -19.38 -9.89 -23.53
N LEU A 123 -19.41 -9.76 -22.20
CA LEU A 123 -18.94 -10.84 -21.35
C LEU A 123 -19.83 -12.09 -21.58
N PRO A 124 -19.24 -13.28 -21.77
CA PRO A 124 -20.04 -14.48 -21.95
C PRO A 124 -20.96 -14.71 -20.74
N LYS A 125 -22.20 -15.09 -21.01
CA LYS A 125 -23.19 -15.37 -19.95
C LYS A 125 -22.68 -16.45 -18.98
N SER A 126 -23.13 -16.36 -17.73
CA SER A 126 -22.72 -17.26 -16.63
C SER A 126 -21.20 -17.31 -16.44
N THR A 127 -20.56 -16.16 -16.54
CA THR A 127 -19.13 -15.99 -16.28
C THR A 127 -18.96 -15.34 -14.93
N THR A 128 -18.47 -16.13 -13.96
CA THR A 128 -18.24 -15.64 -12.61
C THR A 128 -16.99 -14.78 -12.57
N SER A 129 -17.12 -13.52 -12.17
CA SER A 129 -15.99 -12.65 -11.88
C SER A 129 -15.28 -13.14 -10.60
N THR A 130 -13.99 -13.32 -10.65
CA THR A 130 -13.17 -13.72 -9.48
C THR A 130 -12.29 -12.60 -8.99
N GLN A 131 -11.91 -11.68 -9.87
CA GLN A 131 -11.10 -10.53 -9.52
C GLN A 131 -11.27 -9.42 -10.57
N LEU A 132 -11.44 -8.18 -10.09
CA LEU A 132 -11.42 -6.97 -10.92
C LEU A 132 -10.13 -6.21 -10.66
N ILE A 133 -9.46 -5.77 -11.73
CA ILE A 133 -8.21 -5.02 -11.65
C ILE A 133 -8.29 -3.81 -12.59
N PRO A 134 -8.45 -2.59 -12.05
CA PRO A 134 -8.33 -1.37 -12.84
C PRO A 134 -6.88 -1.17 -13.28
N TYR A 135 -6.63 -1.21 -14.58
CA TYR A 135 -5.34 -0.96 -15.19
C TYR A 135 -5.28 0.45 -15.76
N TYR A 136 -4.85 1.39 -14.93
CA TYR A 136 -4.94 2.83 -15.21
C TYR A 136 -4.07 3.26 -16.38
N ARG A 137 -2.89 2.65 -16.60
CA ARG A 137 -1.96 3.01 -17.69
C ARG A 137 -2.66 3.04 -19.05
N GLU A 138 -3.55 2.12 -19.33
CA GLU A 138 -4.30 2.01 -20.58
C GLU A 138 -5.79 2.32 -20.42
N GLY A 139 -6.27 2.50 -19.19
CA GLY A 139 -7.66 2.76 -18.89
C GLY A 139 -8.59 1.59 -19.12
N LYS A 140 -8.13 0.44 -18.77
CA LYS A 140 -8.85 -0.81 -18.90
C LYS A 140 -9.22 -1.37 -17.54
N LEU A 141 -10.38 -1.95 -17.45
CA LEU A 141 -10.75 -2.87 -16.39
C LEU A 141 -10.46 -4.29 -16.86
N PHE A 142 -9.60 -5.00 -16.14
CA PHE A 142 -9.42 -6.43 -16.31
C PHE A 142 -10.35 -7.19 -15.39
N ASN A 143 -10.97 -8.24 -15.91
CA ASN A 143 -11.81 -9.14 -15.14
C ASN A 143 -11.26 -10.56 -15.25
N GLY A 144 -10.66 -11.05 -14.17
CA GLY A 144 -10.34 -12.46 -14.00
C GLY A 144 -11.62 -13.24 -13.72
N THR A 145 -11.84 -14.32 -14.45
CA THR A 145 -13.06 -15.09 -14.33
C THR A 145 -12.80 -16.59 -14.23
N ASN A 146 -13.83 -17.36 -13.90
CA ASN A 146 -13.74 -18.83 -13.88
C ASN A 146 -13.48 -19.47 -15.26
N ARG A 147 -13.47 -18.69 -16.35
CA ARG A 147 -13.25 -19.19 -17.72
C ARG A 147 -12.00 -18.65 -18.37
N SER A 148 -11.74 -17.34 -18.20
CA SER A 148 -10.62 -16.64 -18.81
C SER A 148 -10.46 -15.26 -18.19
N ALA A 149 -9.47 -14.47 -18.65
CA ALA A 149 -9.37 -13.05 -18.36
C ALA A 149 -9.96 -12.25 -19.52
N TYR A 150 -10.73 -11.23 -19.18
CA TYR A 150 -11.38 -10.30 -20.11
C TYR A 150 -10.94 -8.88 -19.77
N GLN A 151 -11.00 -7.98 -20.74
CA GLN A 151 -10.74 -6.55 -20.54
C GLN A 151 -11.77 -5.70 -21.26
N ILE A 152 -12.04 -4.53 -20.69
CA ILE A 152 -12.95 -3.52 -21.24
C ILE A 152 -12.41 -2.13 -20.87
N ASP A 153 -12.74 -1.08 -21.64
CA ASP A 153 -12.50 0.30 -21.24
C ASP A 153 -13.23 0.62 -19.94
N PHE A 154 -12.70 1.53 -19.11
CA PHE A 154 -13.37 1.97 -17.91
C PHE A 154 -14.78 2.51 -18.23
N TYR A 155 -15.71 2.36 -17.28
CA TYR A 155 -17.06 2.90 -17.41
C TYR A 155 -17.04 4.41 -17.63
N GLU A 156 -16.18 5.11 -16.91
CA GLU A 156 -15.97 6.56 -17.07
C GLU A 156 -14.49 6.91 -17.08
N ASN A 157 -14.16 8.05 -17.67
CA ASN A 157 -12.84 8.64 -17.53
C ASN A 157 -12.78 9.43 -16.22
N SER A 158 -11.71 9.26 -15.50
CA SER A 158 -11.47 9.94 -14.22
C SER A 158 -10.18 10.74 -14.30
N ALA A 159 -10.11 11.81 -13.51
CA ALA A 159 -8.85 12.51 -13.29
C ALA A 159 -7.80 11.57 -12.69
N PRO A 160 -6.50 11.79 -12.91
CA PRO A 160 -5.47 11.00 -12.25
C PRO A 160 -5.59 11.09 -10.73
N SER A 161 -5.04 10.10 -10.03
CA SER A 161 -4.93 10.08 -8.57
C SER A 161 -3.47 9.87 -8.22
N ALA A 162 -2.79 10.93 -7.76
CA ALA A 162 -1.38 10.90 -7.41
C ALA A 162 -1.12 9.99 -6.20
N GLN A 163 -0.06 9.18 -6.28
CA GLN A 163 0.40 8.35 -5.16
C GLN A 163 1.90 8.19 -5.18
N ILE A 164 2.54 8.61 -4.09
CA ILE A 164 3.99 8.57 -3.90
C ILE A 164 4.36 7.29 -3.16
N ALA A 165 5.41 6.62 -3.62
CA ALA A 165 6.14 5.61 -2.89
C ALA A 165 7.64 5.88 -2.91
N ALA A 166 8.37 5.32 -1.96
CA ALA A 166 9.82 5.37 -1.90
C ALA A 166 10.37 4.03 -1.39
N ASN A 167 11.58 3.69 -1.80
CA ASN A 167 12.25 2.46 -1.36
C ASN A 167 12.65 2.50 0.12
N LYS A 168 12.76 3.71 0.71
CA LYS A 168 13.04 3.95 2.13
C LYS A 168 12.50 5.31 2.54
N LEU A 169 12.13 5.46 3.80
CA LEU A 169 11.69 6.72 4.41
C LEU A 169 12.72 7.29 5.37
N GLU A 170 13.70 6.49 5.75
CA GLU A 170 14.78 6.87 6.66
C GLU A 170 16.13 6.72 5.96
N ILE A 171 16.98 7.71 6.16
CA ILE A 171 18.37 7.77 5.68
C ILE A 171 19.25 7.83 6.92
N ASN A 172 20.15 6.86 7.05
CA ASN A 172 21.11 6.79 8.16
C ASN A 172 22.56 6.90 7.69
N CYS A 173 22.76 7.05 6.39
CA CYS A 173 24.08 6.99 5.76
C CYS A 173 24.33 8.21 4.88
N LEU A 174 25.56 8.76 4.98
CA LEU A 174 26.01 9.83 4.10
C LEU A 174 26.03 9.36 2.64
N ASN A 175 25.60 10.22 1.72
CA ASN A 175 25.50 9.93 0.28
C ASN A 175 24.53 8.82 -0.13
N ASP A 176 23.68 8.37 0.77
CA ASP A 176 22.62 7.43 0.42
C ASP A 176 21.50 8.13 -0.34
N THR A 177 20.95 7.44 -1.30
CA THR A 177 19.92 7.98 -2.20
C THR A 177 18.58 7.31 -2.00
N VAL A 178 17.52 8.09 -2.13
CA VAL A 178 16.13 7.60 -2.12
C VAL A 178 15.65 7.42 -3.56
N GLN A 179 15.16 6.23 -3.89
CA GLN A 179 14.46 5.96 -5.13
C GLN A 179 12.98 6.19 -4.92
N PHE A 180 12.43 7.22 -5.55
CA PHE A 180 10.99 7.45 -5.57
C PHE A 180 10.35 6.65 -6.71
N VAL A 181 9.12 6.21 -6.48
CA VAL A 181 8.33 5.42 -7.43
C VAL A 181 6.94 6.02 -7.52
N ASP A 182 6.47 6.23 -8.74
CA ASP A 182 5.10 6.64 -9.02
C ASP A 182 4.15 5.43 -8.93
N HIS A 183 3.20 5.49 -8.00
CA HIS A 183 2.09 4.55 -7.89
C HIS A 183 0.74 5.18 -8.26
N SER A 184 0.77 6.30 -8.97
CA SER A 184 -0.42 7.04 -9.35
C SER A 184 -1.31 6.25 -10.32
N ALA A 185 -2.61 6.45 -10.18
CA ALA A 185 -3.56 6.08 -11.22
C ALA A 185 -3.54 7.16 -12.31
N VAL A 186 -2.88 6.90 -13.44
CA VAL A 186 -2.68 7.87 -14.52
C VAL A 186 -2.64 7.19 -15.89
N ARG A 187 -3.17 7.86 -16.92
CA ARG A 187 -3.11 7.41 -18.33
C ARG A 187 -1.72 7.68 -18.92
N HIS A 188 -0.93 6.64 -19.11
CA HIS A 188 0.48 6.77 -19.51
C HIS A 188 0.72 7.43 -20.87
N ASN A 189 -0.19 7.25 -21.83
CA ASN A 189 -0.03 7.81 -23.18
C ASN A 189 -0.04 9.35 -23.23
N SER A 190 -0.47 10.00 -22.16
CA SER A 190 -0.52 11.46 -22.02
C SER A 190 0.03 11.95 -20.67
N ALA A 191 0.64 11.07 -19.89
CA ALA A 191 1.07 11.37 -18.54
C ALA A 191 2.30 12.28 -18.51
N THR A 192 2.30 13.18 -17.56
CA THR A 192 3.46 13.97 -17.14
C THR A 192 3.57 13.95 -15.62
N TRP A 193 4.81 14.01 -15.12
CA TRP A 193 5.13 14.02 -13.69
C TRP A 193 5.85 15.31 -13.34
N GLN A 194 5.53 15.87 -12.19
CA GLN A 194 6.25 16.99 -11.61
C GLN A 194 6.47 16.72 -10.12
N TRP A 195 7.70 16.34 -9.81
CA TRP A 195 8.15 16.12 -8.45
C TRP A 195 8.79 17.37 -7.85
N SER A 196 8.62 17.56 -6.54
CA SER A 196 9.35 18.54 -5.75
C SER A 196 9.97 17.86 -4.53
N PHE A 197 11.26 18.15 -4.31
CA PHE A 197 12.10 17.59 -3.25
C PHE A 197 12.86 18.72 -2.55
N PRO A 198 12.21 19.55 -1.73
CA PRO A 198 12.90 20.61 -1.00
C PRO A 198 14.08 20.04 -0.19
N GLY A 199 15.28 20.58 -0.37
CA GLY A 199 16.49 20.08 0.28
C GLY A 199 17.13 18.84 -0.36
N GLY A 200 16.52 18.25 -1.36
CA GLY A 200 17.08 17.14 -2.14
C GLY A 200 17.90 17.59 -3.36
N ASN A 201 18.68 16.69 -3.88
CA ASN A 201 19.42 16.86 -5.15
C ASN A 201 19.15 15.68 -6.08
N PRO A 202 18.42 15.86 -7.21
CA PRO A 202 17.81 17.14 -7.64
C PRO A 202 16.67 17.60 -6.71
N SER A 203 16.41 18.91 -6.67
CA SER A 203 15.30 19.48 -5.89
C SER A 203 13.94 19.37 -6.59
N SER A 204 13.92 18.97 -7.86
CA SER A 204 12.71 18.67 -8.64
C SER A 204 13.04 17.68 -9.77
N SER A 205 12.02 16.99 -10.29
CA SER A 205 12.17 16.07 -11.42
C SER A 205 10.88 15.92 -12.21
N ASN A 206 11.02 15.64 -13.52
CA ASN A 206 9.89 15.26 -14.38
C ASN A 206 9.96 13.77 -14.78
N LEU A 207 10.86 13.00 -14.21
CA LEU A 207 10.93 11.56 -14.44
C LEU A 207 9.79 10.87 -13.70
N GLU A 208 9.29 9.77 -14.22
CA GLU A 208 8.29 8.94 -13.55
C GLU A 208 8.82 8.44 -12.19
N ASN A 209 10.06 7.95 -12.17
CA ASN A 209 10.68 7.34 -10.99
C ASN A 209 12.06 7.97 -10.71
N PRO A 210 12.12 9.16 -10.10
CA PRO A 210 13.38 9.85 -9.84
C PRO A 210 14.16 9.27 -8.68
N LYS A 211 15.46 9.56 -8.66
CA LYS A 211 16.40 9.26 -7.59
C LYS A 211 16.93 10.55 -7.00
N VAL A 212 16.92 10.68 -5.68
CA VAL A 212 17.26 11.91 -4.97
C VAL A 212 18.25 11.64 -3.84
N LEU A 213 19.26 12.51 -3.73
CA LEU A 213 20.21 12.53 -2.63
C LEU A 213 19.82 13.64 -1.65
N TYR A 214 19.80 13.34 -0.35
CA TYR A 214 19.71 14.32 0.72
C TYR A 214 21.05 14.35 1.45
N SER A 215 21.70 15.52 1.48
CA SER A 215 23.09 15.65 1.97
C SER A 215 23.23 16.20 3.38
N SER A 216 22.14 16.54 4.03
CA SER A 216 22.14 17.07 5.40
C SER A 216 21.08 16.40 6.25
N PRO A 217 21.33 16.20 7.56
CA PRO A 217 20.30 15.71 8.47
C PRO A 217 19.08 16.64 8.52
N GLY A 218 17.88 16.07 8.61
CA GLY A 218 16.64 16.81 8.64
C GLY A 218 15.44 15.96 8.22
N SER A 219 14.26 16.60 8.21
CA SER A 219 13.03 16.03 7.68
C SER A 219 12.64 16.78 6.42
N TYR A 220 12.25 16.05 5.38
CA TYR A 220 12.05 16.58 4.05
C TYR A 220 10.66 16.27 3.54
N ASP A 221 10.01 17.29 3.02
CA ASP A 221 8.74 17.17 2.34
C ASP A 221 8.93 16.64 0.93
N VAL A 222 7.91 15.96 0.42
CA VAL A 222 7.87 15.47 -0.95
C VAL A 222 6.51 15.75 -1.55
N SER A 223 6.48 16.24 -2.78
CA SER A 223 5.24 16.36 -3.53
C SER A 223 5.38 15.79 -4.93
N LEU A 224 4.26 15.27 -5.44
CA LEU A 224 4.11 14.79 -6.79
C LEU A 224 2.83 15.35 -7.39
N THR A 225 2.94 16.02 -8.54
CA THR A 225 1.81 16.30 -9.41
C THR A 225 1.89 15.42 -10.64
N VAL A 226 0.83 14.67 -10.90
CA VAL A 226 0.63 13.90 -12.13
C VAL A 226 -0.48 14.53 -12.95
N THR A 227 -0.29 14.60 -14.25
CA THR A 227 -1.26 15.19 -15.20
C THR A 227 -1.42 14.26 -16.38
N ASP A 228 -2.66 14.07 -16.85
CA ASP A 228 -2.98 13.39 -18.09
C ASP A 228 -4.08 14.14 -18.87
N ALA A 229 -4.64 13.51 -19.90
CA ALA A 229 -5.69 14.11 -20.72
C ALA A 229 -6.99 14.42 -19.95
N TYR A 230 -7.19 13.86 -18.75
CA TYR A 230 -8.42 14.00 -17.97
C TYR A 230 -8.25 14.91 -16.76
N GLY A 231 -7.07 15.43 -16.51
CA GLY A 231 -6.83 16.39 -15.44
C GLY A 231 -5.48 16.25 -14.75
N SER A 232 -5.39 16.81 -13.56
CA SER A 232 -4.19 16.76 -12.71
C SER A 232 -4.56 16.37 -11.27
N SER A 233 -3.61 15.72 -10.61
CA SER A 233 -3.71 15.41 -9.18
C SER A 233 -2.37 15.66 -8.52
N THR A 234 -2.40 16.20 -7.29
CA THR A 234 -1.20 16.46 -6.50
C THR A 234 -1.30 15.76 -5.16
N GLN A 235 -0.25 15.04 -4.79
CA GLN A 235 -0.07 14.53 -3.44
C GLN A 235 1.12 15.21 -2.76
N ASN A 236 0.92 15.61 -1.50
CA ASN A 236 1.93 16.24 -0.68
C ASN A 236 2.10 15.44 0.61
N TYR A 237 3.35 15.16 0.97
CA TYR A 237 3.70 14.59 2.26
C TYR A 237 4.69 15.50 2.97
N ASN A 238 4.33 15.90 4.19
CA ASN A 238 5.23 16.62 5.08
C ASN A 238 6.10 15.60 5.81
N ASN A 239 7.40 15.91 5.94
CA ASN A 239 8.37 15.06 6.64
C ASN A 239 8.37 13.60 6.11
N PHE A 240 8.26 13.43 4.80
CA PHE A 240 8.18 12.11 4.18
C PHE A 240 9.49 11.34 4.25
N ILE A 241 10.63 12.05 4.14
CA ILE A 241 11.96 11.47 4.30
C ILE A 241 12.58 12.06 5.55
N THR A 242 13.15 11.22 6.40
CA THR A 242 13.93 11.63 7.57
C THR A 242 15.38 11.19 7.38
N TYR A 243 16.31 12.15 7.41
CA TYR A 243 17.72 11.86 7.46
C TYR A 243 18.25 12.15 8.88
N THR A 244 18.68 11.11 9.55
CA THR A 244 19.34 11.20 10.85
C THR A 244 20.84 10.92 10.64
N ASP A 245 21.67 11.90 10.96
CA ASP A 245 23.10 11.64 11.05
C ASP A 245 23.33 10.83 12.34
N SER A 246 23.43 9.52 12.17
CA SER A 246 23.72 8.62 13.30
C SER A 246 25.20 8.64 13.62
N VAL A 247 25.76 9.80 13.88
CA VAL A 247 26.99 9.87 14.64
C VAL A 247 26.60 9.58 16.11
N TYR A 248 26.56 8.31 16.47
CA TYR A 248 26.70 7.95 17.89
C TYR A 248 28.07 8.37 18.34
N LEU A 249 28.24 9.66 18.65
CA LEU A 249 29.32 10.10 19.49
C LEU A 249 29.05 9.51 20.89
N ILE A 250 29.63 8.36 21.16
CA ILE A 250 29.82 7.92 22.53
C ILE A 250 30.79 8.93 23.15
N THR A 251 30.26 10.07 23.59
CA THR A 251 31.00 11.11 24.28
C THR A 251 30.96 10.82 25.76
N ASN A 252 31.63 9.76 26.18
CA ASN A 252 31.98 9.63 27.58
C ASN A 252 33.51 9.65 27.68
N THR A 253 34.04 10.64 28.35
CA THR A 253 35.48 10.90 28.48
C THR A 253 36.25 9.77 29.16
N ASN A 254 35.59 8.71 29.62
CA ASN A 254 36.17 7.55 30.28
C ASN A 254 35.83 6.21 29.62
N GLU A 255 35.23 6.19 28.42
CA GLU A 255 34.92 4.95 27.73
C GLU A 255 36.10 4.49 26.87
N PHE A 256 36.40 3.19 26.99
CA PHE A 256 37.36 2.51 26.18
C PHE A 256 36.80 2.36 24.76
N TYR A 257 37.40 3.03 23.78
CA TYR A 257 37.07 2.87 22.36
C TYR A 257 38.10 1.96 21.70
N GLN A 258 37.64 0.88 21.11
CA GLN A 258 38.44 -0.01 20.29
C GLN A 258 37.83 -0.13 18.88
N GLY A 259 38.52 0.46 17.91
CA GLY A 259 38.23 0.20 16.49
C GLY A 259 38.79 -1.16 16.08
N PHE A 260 37.99 -1.96 15.38
CA PHE A 260 38.39 -3.26 14.88
C PHE A 260 38.90 -3.21 13.42
N ASP A 261 39.14 -2.00 12.89
CA ASP A 261 39.56 -1.78 11.50
C ASP A 261 41.05 -2.08 11.26
N ALA A 262 41.82 -2.41 12.32
CA ALA A 262 43.18 -2.85 12.18
C ALA A 262 43.25 -4.30 11.66
N ASP A 263 44.26 -4.58 10.84
CA ASP A 263 44.48 -5.94 10.27
C ASP A 263 44.87 -7.00 11.33
N ILE A 264 45.07 -6.60 12.57
CA ILE A 264 45.45 -7.48 13.67
C ILE A 264 44.25 -7.69 14.59
N PHE A 265 43.77 -8.93 14.68
CA PHE A 265 42.71 -9.33 15.61
C PHE A 265 43.15 -10.54 16.45
N PRO A 266 43.01 -10.55 17.78
CA PRO A 266 42.45 -9.47 18.62
C PRO A 266 43.35 -8.23 18.64
N PRO A 267 42.80 -7.03 18.91
CA PRO A 267 43.58 -5.83 19.09
C PRO A 267 44.56 -5.99 20.26
N ASN A 268 45.68 -5.25 20.24
CA ASN A 268 46.65 -5.25 21.29
C ASN A 268 46.02 -5.03 22.68
N ALA A 269 46.40 -5.82 23.67
CA ALA A 269 45.83 -5.88 25.01
C ALA A 269 44.47 -6.57 25.17
N TRP A 270 43.93 -7.18 24.10
CA TRP A 270 42.81 -8.07 24.17
C TRP A 270 43.25 -9.53 24.13
N GLU A 271 42.71 -10.34 25.01
CA GLU A 271 42.93 -11.80 25.01
C GLU A 271 41.68 -12.52 24.53
N THR A 272 41.82 -13.43 23.61
CA THR A 272 40.76 -14.36 23.24
C THR A 272 40.89 -15.64 24.05
N PRO A 273 39.85 -16.13 24.75
CA PRO A 273 39.92 -17.41 25.45
C PRO A 273 40.29 -18.52 24.46
N ALA A 274 41.16 -19.43 24.88
CA ALA A 274 41.58 -20.59 24.09
C ALA A 274 40.47 -21.68 23.91
N ALA A 275 39.24 -21.27 23.93
CA ALA A 275 38.07 -22.17 23.74
C ALA A 275 37.54 -22.10 22.31
N SER A 276 36.73 -23.09 21.92
CA SER A 276 36.11 -23.18 20.59
C SER A 276 35.16 -22.02 20.22
N PHE A 277 35.02 -21.04 21.07
CA PHE A 277 34.22 -19.83 20.90
C PHE A 277 35.12 -18.58 21.04
N SER A 278 35.78 -18.22 19.99
CA SER A 278 36.55 -16.97 19.97
C SER A 278 35.77 -15.90 19.20
N TRP A 279 35.95 -14.65 19.63
CA TRP A 279 35.59 -13.49 18.87
C TRP A 279 36.37 -13.47 17.55
N GLN A 280 35.69 -13.15 16.49
CA GLN A 280 36.26 -12.97 15.16
C GLN A 280 35.94 -11.57 14.65
N SER A 281 36.82 -10.99 13.85
CA SER A 281 36.48 -9.78 13.10
C SER A 281 35.84 -10.22 11.76
N ILE A 282 34.73 -9.58 11.42
CA ILE A 282 34.10 -9.74 10.11
C ILE A 282 33.97 -8.37 9.45
N ASP A 283 34.12 -8.35 8.12
CA ASP A 283 33.82 -7.15 7.36
C ASP A 283 32.31 -7.01 7.23
N VAL A 284 31.81 -5.81 7.47
CA VAL A 284 30.41 -5.44 7.22
C VAL A 284 30.38 -4.29 6.23
N ASP A 285 29.51 -4.39 5.24
CA ASP A 285 29.39 -3.39 4.16
C ASP A 285 28.78 -2.07 4.67
N THR A 286 28.13 -2.10 5.81
CA THR A 286 27.38 -0.98 6.39
C THR A 286 27.76 -0.77 7.86
N GLY A 287 28.97 -0.31 8.12
CA GLY A 287 29.39 0.13 9.44
C GLY A 287 28.88 1.54 9.78
N ILE A 288 29.48 2.18 10.79
CA ILE A 288 29.17 3.57 11.16
C ILE A 288 29.36 4.48 9.94
N ASN A 289 28.39 5.35 9.68
CA ASN A 289 28.34 6.23 8.52
C ASN A 289 28.33 5.50 7.15
N CYS A 290 27.87 4.26 7.12
CA CYS A 290 27.84 3.42 5.91
C CYS A 290 29.22 3.23 5.24
N ILE A 291 30.28 3.34 5.99
CA ILE A 291 31.62 2.98 5.56
C ILE A 291 31.80 1.50 5.87
N PRO A 292 32.29 0.69 4.93
CA PRO A 292 32.68 -0.69 5.24
C PRO A 292 33.64 -0.72 6.43
N THR A 293 33.32 -1.52 7.43
CA THR A 293 34.12 -1.60 8.65
C THR A 293 34.18 -3.03 9.16
N LYS A 294 35.10 -3.29 10.10
CA LYS A 294 35.19 -4.59 10.77
C LYS A 294 34.45 -4.54 12.10
N VAL A 295 33.71 -5.57 12.39
CA VAL A 295 33.01 -5.73 13.68
C VAL A 295 33.47 -7.01 14.36
N ALA A 296 33.47 -6.99 15.69
CA ALA A 296 33.69 -8.19 16.47
C ALA A 296 32.42 -9.07 16.44
N TYR A 297 32.58 -10.31 16.11
CA TYR A 297 31.50 -11.29 15.96
C TYR A 297 31.78 -12.54 16.77
N VAL A 298 30.73 -13.08 17.41
CA VAL A 298 30.76 -14.40 18.02
C VAL A 298 29.59 -15.24 17.52
N ASN A 299 29.88 -16.46 17.11
CA ASN A 299 28.84 -17.36 16.64
C ASN A 299 28.20 -18.10 17.85
N HIS A 300 26.94 -17.86 18.11
CA HIS A 300 26.19 -18.45 19.23
C HIS A 300 25.62 -19.85 18.97
N TYR A 301 25.69 -20.37 17.77
CA TYR A 301 24.98 -21.62 17.39
C TYR A 301 25.48 -22.90 18.07
N TRP A 302 26.51 -22.83 18.93
CA TRP A 302 27.14 -23.99 19.56
C TRP A 302 27.21 -23.95 21.06
N ILE A 303 26.44 -23.08 21.72
CA ILE A 303 26.50 -22.89 23.20
C ILE A 303 25.62 -23.91 23.96
N ASP A 304 24.81 -24.72 23.28
CA ASP A 304 23.86 -25.69 23.87
C ASP A 304 24.33 -27.14 23.73
N GLN A 305 25.59 -27.45 24.07
CA GLN A 305 26.03 -28.84 24.32
C GLN A 305 26.87 -28.95 25.58
#